data_695a20dfab8c711a8966ac30713a9fca
#
_entry.id   695a20dfab8c711a8966ac30713a9fca
#
_cell.length_a   1.000
_cell.length_b   1.000
_cell.length_c   1.000
_cell.angle_alpha   90.00
_cell.angle_beta   90.00
_cell.angle_gamma   90.00
#
_symmetry.space_group_name_H-M   'P 1'
#
loop_
_entity.id
_entity.type
_entity.pdbx_description
1 polymer ?
#
loop_
_entity_poly.entity_id
_entity_poly.type
_entity_poly.pdbx_seq_one_letter_code
_entity_poly.pdbx_strand_id
1 'polypeptide(L)'
;MDAVTSPLAQLKDPSLLITDGLINGKWVKGGARFDVLDPATGRKLADVADLGAKETKAAVDAANAAWPAWRNLTGKQRHAILMKWFALLMAHQDDLARLMTAEQGKPLPEAKGEVAYGASFVEWFAEEAKRVAGETLTTFDNHKRLTVIKQPIG
;
A
#
# COMPACT_ATOMS: atom_id res chain seq x y z
N MET A 1 19.79 4.44 -34.84
CA MET A 1 19.49 4.63 -33.40
C MET A 1 18.21 3.86 -33.15
N ASP A 2 18.32 2.70 -32.57
CA ASP A 2 17.16 1.89 -32.27
C ASP A 2 16.23 2.64 -31.33
N ALA A 3 14.95 2.65 -31.65
CA ALA A 3 13.93 3.22 -30.78
C ALA A 3 13.94 2.42 -29.47
N VAL A 4 14.61 2.94 -28.44
CA VAL A 4 14.59 2.29 -27.12
C VAL A 4 13.15 2.26 -26.64
N THR A 5 12.55 1.08 -26.66
CA THR A 5 11.20 0.83 -26.18
C THR A 5 11.12 1.20 -24.70
N SER A 6 10.06 1.90 -24.30
CA SER A 6 9.87 2.23 -22.88
C SER A 6 9.96 0.98 -22.00
N PRO A 7 10.67 1.02 -20.85
CA PRO A 7 10.69 -0.12 -19.91
C PRO A 7 9.29 -0.58 -19.50
N LEU A 8 8.33 0.35 -19.50
CA LEU A 8 6.93 0.06 -19.17
C LEU A 8 6.20 -0.76 -20.22
N ALA A 9 6.70 -0.82 -21.47
CA ALA A 9 6.16 -1.71 -22.50
C ALA A 9 6.37 -3.21 -22.22
N GLN A 10 7.21 -3.54 -21.23
CA GLN A 10 7.52 -4.92 -20.81
C GLN A 10 6.63 -5.40 -19.65
N LEU A 11 5.67 -4.61 -19.18
CA LEU A 11 4.72 -5.06 -18.18
C LEU A 11 3.83 -6.17 -18.75
N LYS A 12 3.70 -7.26 -17.99
CA LYS A 12 2.78 -8.36 -18.31
C LYS A 12 1.32 -7.94 -18.13
N ASP A 13 1.08 -7.12 -17.10
CA ASP A 13 -0.19 -6.50 -16.80
C ASP A 13 -0.09 -4.97 -16.87
N PRO A 14 -0.37 -4.35 -18.03
CA PRO A 14 -0.31 -2.89 -18.17
C PRO A 14 -1.31 -2.14 -17.27
N SER A 15 -2.33 -2.80 -16.73
CA SER A 15 -3.30 -2.16 -15.83
C SER A 15 -2.71 -1.78 -14.49
N LEU A 16 -1.51 -2.29 -14.14
CA LEU A 16 -0.77 -1.89 -12.94
C LEU A 16 -0.13 -0.50 -13.06
N LEU A 17 -0.01 0.04 -14.28
CA LEU A 17 0.44 1.42 -14.47
C LEU A 17 -0.72 2.38 -14.17
N ILE A 18 -0.82 2.77 -12.92
CA ILE A 18 -1.83 3.72 -12.45
C ILE A 18 -1.22 5.11 -12.39
N THR A 19 -1.90 6.07 -13.01
CA THR A 19 -1.47 7.47 -13.10
C THR A 19 -2.40 8.44 -12.38
N ASP A 20 -3.50 7.97 -11.84
CA ASP A 20 -4.50 8.75 -11.11
C ASP A 20 -4.46 8.40 -9.60
N GLY A 21 -4.92 9.31 -8.75
CA GLY A 21 -5.02 9.05 -7.31
C GLY A 21 -6.23 8.20 -6.97
N LEU A 22 -6.12 7.34 -5.95
CA LEU A 22 -7.23 6.54 -5.45
C LEU A 22 -7.88 7.22 -4.26
N ILE A 23 -9.15 7.60 -4.38
CA ILE A 23 -9.95 8.15 -3.27
C ILE A 23 -11.28 7.41 -3.19
N ASN A 24 -11.56 6.81 -2.05
CA ASN A 24 -12.81 6.07 -1.79
C ASN A 24 -13.14 5.04 -2.90
N GLY A 25 -12.12 4.27 -3.33
CA GLY A 25 -12.27 3.23 -4.35
C GLY A 25 -12.46 3.75 -5.78
N LYS A 26 -12.25 5.06 -6.04
CA LYS A 26 -12.37 5.67 -7.37
C LYS A 26 -11.08 6.34 -7.77
N TRP A 27 -10.72 6.22 -9.06
CA TRP A 27 -9.59 6.92 -9.64
C TRP A 27 -9.94 8.39 -9.87
N VAL A 28 -9.09 9.30 -9.38
CA VAL A 28 -9.27 10.76 -9.44
C VAL A 28 -8.14 11.37 -10.25
N LYS A 29 -8.50 12.00 -11.36
CA LYS A 29 -7.54 12.60 -12.30
C LYS A 29 -6.95 13.92 -11.82
N GLY A 30 -7.66 14.65 -10.96
CA GLY A 30 -7.29 16.02 -10.59
C GLY A 30 -7.42 17.02 -11.75
N GLY A 31 -7.01 18.27 -11.48
CA GLY A 31 -7.01 19.36 -12.47
C GLY A 31 -5.66 19.60 -13.13
N ALA A 32 -4.58 19.09 -12.57
CA ALA A 32 -3.21 19.23 -13.05
C ALA A 32 -2.50 17.88 -13.09
N ARG A 33 -1.40 17.81 -13.85
CA ARG A 33 -0.56 16.61 -13.96
C ARG A 33 0.91 17.03 -14.02
N PHE A 34 1.80 16.13 -13.66
CA PHE A 34 3.24 16.30 -13.82
C PHE A 34 3.88 15.06 -14.46
N ASP A 35 5.01 15.27 -15.10
CA ASP A 35 5.74 14.23 -15.81
C ASP A 35 6.59 13.41 -14.85
N VAL A 36 6.51 12.08 -14.96
CA VAL A 36 7.44 11.14 -14.35
C VAL A 36 8.48 10.77 -15.41
N LEU A 37 9.75 10.96 -15.08
CA LEU A 37 10.86 10.75 -16.02
C LEU A 37 11.69 9.53 -15.60
N ASP A 38 12.16 8.80 -16.59
CA ASP A 38 13.19 7.78 -16.41
C ASP A 38 14.52 8.46 -16.01
N PRO A 39 15.07 8.18 -14.84
CA PRO A 39 16.29 8.84 -14.35
C PRO A 39 17.54 8.50 -15.18
N ALA A 40 17.54 7.39 -15.91
CA ALA A 40 18.68 6.99 -16.74
C ALA A 40 18.71 7.72 -18.10
N THR A 41 17.55 8.04 -18.65
CA THR A 41 17.42 8.58 -20.01
C THR A 41 16.84 9.98 -20.08
N GLY A 42 16.21 10.47 -19.01
CA GLY A 42 15.45 11.71 -18.97
C GLY A 42 14.15 11.68 -19.80
N ARG A 43 13.78 10.53 -20.33
CA ARG A 43 12.56 10.39 -21.15
C ARG A 43 11.33 10.27 -20.26
N LYS A 44 10.23 10.82 -20.71
CA LYS A 44 8.95 10.70 -20.04
C LYS A 44 8.48 9.24 -20.03
N LEU A 45 8.15 8.74 -18.85
CA LEU A 45 7.52 7.43 -18.61
C LEU A 45 6.00 7.55 -18.63
N ALA A 46 5.47 8.50 -17.87
CA ALA A 46 4.04 8.77 -17.74
C ALA A 46 3.83 10.21 -17.27
N ASP A 47 2.58 10.68 -17.30
CA ASP A 47 2.15 11.80 -16.49
C ASP A 47 1.17 11.31 -15.41
N VAL A 48 1.30 11.87 -14.21
CA VAL A 48 0.48 11.48 -13.06
C VAL A 48 -0.32 12.66 -12.52
N ALA A 49 -1.42 12.37 -11.87
CA ALA A 49 -2.27 13.38 -11.29
C ALA A 49 -1.55 14.19 -10.21
N ASP A 50 -1.54 15.52 -10.34
CA ASP A 50 -1.10 16.44 -9.30
C ASP A 50 -2.32 16.83 -8.45
N LEU A 51 -2.44 16.16 -7.29
CA LEU A 51 -3.58 16.28 -6.39
C LEU A 51 -3.24 17.24 -5.25
N GLY A 52 -4.09 18.25 -5.08
CA GLY A 52 -3.90 19.31 -4.10
C GLY A 52 -4.55 19.02 -2.73
N ALA A 53 -4.64 20.07 -1.93
CA ALA A 53 -5.19 20.01 -0.58
C ALA A 53 -6.66 19.56 -0.54
N LYS A 54 -7.45 19.89 -1.56
CA LYS A 54 -8.86 19.49 -1.65
C LYS A 54 -9.02 17.98 -1.78
N GLU A 55 -8.24 17.36 -2.68
CA GLU A 55 -8.26 15.91 -2.91
C GLU A 55 -7.66 15.19 -1.72
N THR A 56 -6.59 15.71 -1.12
CA THR A 56 -5.99 15.17 0.11
C THR A 56 -7.01 15.17 1.25
N LYS A 57 -7.72 16.28 1.45
CA LYS A 57 -8.80 16.32 2.47
C LYS A 57 -9.88 15.28 2.18
N ALA A 58 -10.33 15.15 0.94
CA ALA A 58 -11.31 14.16 0.56
C ALA A 58 -10.84 12.72 0.82
N ALA A 59 -9.55 12.43 0.60
CA ALA A 59 -8.95 11.13 0.91
C ALA A 59 -8.95 10.84 2.42
N VAL A 60 -8.58 11.83 3.24
CA VAL A 60 -8.61 11.72 4.71
C VAL A 60 -10.04 11.52 5.21
N ASP A 61 -11.00 12.30 4.71
CA ASP A 61 -12.41 12.17 5.10
C ASP A 61 -12.95 10.78 4.73
N ALA A 62 -12.60 10.26 3.54
CA ALA A 62 -13.00 8.92 3.10
C ALA A 62 -12.39 7.82 3.97
N ALA A 63 -11.11 7.93 4.33
CA ALA A 63 -10.44 6.98 5.22
C ALA A 63 -11.08 6.98 6.61
N ASN A 64 -11.37 8.16 7.16
CA ASN A 64 -12.03 8.30 8.46
C ASN A 64 -13.46 7.72 8.44
N ALA A 65 -14.20 7.92 7.35
CA ALA A 65 -15.54 7.33 7.19
C ALA A 65 -15.53 5.80 7.08
N ALA A 66 -14.48 5.22 6.47
CA ALA A 66 -14.32 3.77 6.34
C ALA A 66 -13.84 3.10 7.64
N TRP A 67 -13.20 3.85 8.53
CA TRP A 67 -12.57 3.35 9.74
C TRP A 67 -13.48 2.53 10.67
N PRO A 68 -14.72 2.95 11.01
CA PRO A 68 -15.58 2.17 11.90
C PRO A 68 -15.88 0.76 11.39
N ALA A 69 -16.10 0.62 10.08
CA ALA A 69 -16.35 -0.69 9.46
C ALA A 69 -15.09 -1.59 9.54
N TRP A 70 -13.92 -1.03 9.25
CA TRP A 70 -12.65 -1.76 9.30
C TRP A 70 -12.30 -2.22 10.72
N ARG A 71 -12.35 -1.32 11.70
CA ARG A 71 -12.00 -1.65 13.10
C ARG A 71 -12.92 -2.71 13.72
N ASN A 72 -14.17 -2.79 13.26
CA ASN A 72 -15.16 -3.74 13.77
C ASN A 72 -15.01 -5.15 13.17
N LEU A 73 -14.16 -5.33 12.15
CA LEU A 73 -13.82 -6.67 11.65
C LEU A 73 -13.08 -7.47 12.72
N THR A 74 -13.33 -8.77 12.75
CA THR A 74 -12.52 -9.68 13.56
C THR A 74 -11.08 -9.75 13.04
N GLY A 75 -10.13 -10.14 13.89
CA GLY A 75 -8.74 -10.36 13.47
C GLY A 75 -8.63 -11.35 12.29
N LYS A 76 -9.47 -12.40 12.28
CA LYS A 76 -9.54 -13.38 11.17
C LYS A 76 -9.99 -12.73 9.85
N GLN A 77 -10.95 -11.83 9.89
CA GLN A 77 -11.43 -11.13 8.69
C GLN A 77 -10.38 -10.16 8.13
N ARG A 78 -9.73 -9.37 9.00
CA ARG A 78 -8.62 -8.49 8.59
C ARG A 78 -7.45 -9.29 8.03
N HIS A 79 -7.06 -10.38 8.69
CA HIS A 79 -6.05 -11.32 8.19
C HIS A 79 -6.36 -11.79 6.77
N ALA A 80 -7.59 -12.27 6.52
CA ALA A 80 -7.96 -12.77 5.19
C ALA A 80 -7.86 -11.71 4.09
N ILE A 81 -8.17 -10.45 4.39
CA ILE A 81 -8.03 -9.33 3.44
C ILE A 81 -6.55 -9.05 3.17
N LEU A 82 -5.73 -8.93 4.21
CA LEU A 82 -4.29 -8.66 4.08
C LEU A 82 -3.56 -9.78 3.35
N MET A 83 -3.90 -11.05 3.59
CA MET A 83 -3.31 -12.18 2.88
C MET A 83 -3.65 -12.21 1.39
N LYS A 84 -4.84 -11.73 1.00
CA LYS A 84 -5.15 -11.54 -0.42
C LYS A 84 -4.29 -10.44 -1.03
N TRP A 85 -4.05 -9.36 -0.32
CA TRP A 85 -3.16 -8.30 -0.76
C TRP A 85 -1.71 -8.80 -0.90
N PHE A 86 -1.19 -9.50 0.10
CA PHE A 86 0.11 -10.18 0.02
C PHE A 86 0.23 -11.05 -1.23
N ALA A 87 -0.75 -11.93 -1.46
CA ALA A 87 -0.74 -12.82 -2.63
C ALA A 87 -0.72 -12.05 -3.97
N LEU A 88 -1.43 -10.92 -4.07
CA LEU A 88 -1.40 -10.06 -5.25
C LEU A 88 -0.04 -9.39 -5.43
N LEU A 89 0.59 -8.87 -4.37
CA LEU A 89 1.93 -8.29 -4.44
C LEU A 89 2.95 -9.31 -4.97
N MET A 90 2.90 -10.54 -4.47
CA MET A 90 3.80 -11.60 -4.93
C MET A 90 3.51 -12.08 -6.36
N ALA A 91 2.24 -12.17 -6.74
CA ALA A 91 1.84 -12.53 -8.10
C ALA A 91 2.31 -11.51 -9.15
N HIS A 92 2.33 -10.23 -8.79
CA HIS A 92 2.74 -9.14 -9.67
C HIS A 92 4.14 -8.59 -9.38
N GLN A 93 4.96 -9.34 -8.63
CA GLN A 93 6.31 -8.91 -8.21
C GLN A 93 7.17 -8.42 -9.38
N ASP A 94 7.16 -9.14 -10.49
CA ASP A 94 7.96 -8.78 -11.67
C ASP A 94 7.57 -7.42 -12.25
N ASP A 95 6.28 -7.16 -12.40
CA ASP A 95 5.78 -5.92 -12.97
C ASP A 95 5.96 -4.74 -12.02
N LEU A 96 5.68 -4.93 -10.72
CA LEU A 96 5.91 -3.92 -9.69
C LEU A 96 7.40 -3.55 -9.60
N ALA A 97 8.30 -4.53 -9.70
CA ALA A 97 9.74 -4.29 -9.73
C ALA A 97 10.16 -3.52 -11.00
N ARG A 98 9.56 -3.80 -12.17
CA ARG A 98 9.82 -3.07 -13.42
C ARG A 98 9.36 -1.61 -13.32
N LEU A 99 8.19 -1.35 -12.74
CA LEU A 99 7.71 0.00 -12.45
C LEU A 99 8.70 0.74 -11.56
N MET A 100 9.13 0.14 -10.46
CA MET A 100 10.11 0.71 -9.54
C MET A 100 11.44 1.00 -10.24
N THR A 101 11.96 0.06 -11.03
CA THR A 101 13.20 0.25 -11.80
C THR A 101 13.06 1.41 -12.79
N ALA A 102 11.94 1.49 -13.50
CA ALA A 102 11.71 2.55 -14.48
C ALA A 102 11.67 3.96 -13.82
N GLU A 103 10.98 4.08 -12.68
CA GLU A 103 10.80 5.38 -12.01
C GLU A 103 12.01 5.81 -11.18
N GLN A 104 12.71 4.87 -10.56
CA GLN A 104 13.75 5.14 -9.57
C GLN A 104 15.16 4.86 -10.07
N GLY A 105 15.31 4.06 -11.13
CA GLY A 105 16.62 3.61 -11.61
C GLY A 105 17.24 2.48 -10.79
N LYS A 106 16.51 1.87 -9.85
CA LYS A 106 17.01 0.74 -9.05
C LYS A 106 17.21 -0.50 -9.93
N PRO A 107 18.32 -1.28 -9.77
CA PRO A 107 18.49 -2.54 -10.48
C PRO A 107 17.32 -3.50 -10.26
N LEU A 108 16.85 -4.15 -11.31
CA LEU A 108 15.66 -5.01 -11.26
C LEU A 108 15.72 -6.12 -10.19
N PRO A 109 16.86 -6.80 -9.95
CA PRO A 109 16.93 -7.78 -8.86
C PRO A 109 16.71 -7.18 -7.48
N GLU A 110 17.23 -5.97 -7.24
CA GLU A 110 17.02 -5.25 -5.98
C GLU A 110 15.59 -4.77 -5.84
N ALA A 111 14.98 -4.25 -6.91
CA ALA A 111 13.58 -3.86 -6.94
C ALA A 111 12.64 -5.04 -6.63
N LYS A 112 12.95 -6.25 -7.14
CA LYS A 112 12.24 -7.48 -6.77
C LYS A 112 12.37 -7.80 -5.28
N GLY A 113 13.57 -7.63 -4.74
CA GLY A 113 13.82 -7.78 -3.30
C GLY A 113 12.97 -6.82 -2.47
N GLU A 114 12.83 -5.56 -2.90
CA GLU A 114 11.99 -4.58 -2.20
C GLU A 114 10.50 -4.91 -2.26
N VAL A 115 10.00 -5.37 -3.38
CA VAL A 115 8.60 -5.81 -3.47
C VAL A 115 8.35 -6.97 -2.50
N ALA A 116 9.23 -7.98 -2.46
CA ALA A 116 9.12 -9.08 -1.52
C ALA A 116 9.23 -8.61 -0.06
N TYR A 117 10.16 -7.69 0.22
CA TYR A 117 10.33 -7.10 1.55
C TYR A 117 9.08 -6.33 1.98
N GLY A 118 8.52 -5.46 1.13
CA GLY A 118 7.26 -4.78 1.41
C GLY A 118 6.09 -5.75 1.63
N ALA A 119 5.99 -6.79 0.80
CA ALA A 119 4.97 -7.82 0.93
C ALA A 119 5.08 -8.58 2.27
N SER A 120 6.30 -8.84 2.75
CA SER A 120 6.52 -9.54 4.02
C SER A 120 5.95 -8.79 5.23
N PHE A 121 5.91 -7.46 5.20
CA PHE A 121 5.22 -6.68 6.24
C PHE A 121 3.71 -6.89 6.21
N VAL A 122 3.12 -6.95 5.02
CA VAL A 122 1.68 -7.22 4.88
C VAL A 122 1.34 -8.59 5.45
N GLU A 123 2.14 -9.61 5.14
CA GLU A 123 2.01 -10.96 5.69
C GLU A 123 2.16 -10.95 7.22
N TRP A 124 3.23 -10.35 7.73
CA TRP A 124 3.50 -10.28 9.16
C TRP A 124 2.34 -9.66 9.93
N PHE A 125 1.86 -8.49 9.50
CA PHE A 125 0.76 -7.82 10.18
C PHE A 125 -0.61 -8.47 9.93
N ALA A 126 -0.77 -9.24 8.86
CA ALA A 126 -1.92 -10.11 8.71
C ALA A 126 -1.96 -11.18 9.82
N GLU A 127 -0.82 -11.78 10.14
CA GLU A 127 -0.71 -12.75 11.24
C GLU A 127 -0.89 -12.08 12.61
N GLU A 128 -0.29 -10.91 12.83
CA GLU A 128 -0.43 -10.14 14.07
C GLU A 128 -1.87 -9.66 14.30
N ALA A 129 -2.68 -9.47 13.27
CA ALA A 129 -4.09 -9.12 13.43
C ALA A 129 -4.89 -10.10 14.31
N LYS A 130 -4.42 -11.35 14.43
CA LYS A 130 -5.02 -12.41 15.27
C LYS A 130 -4.47 -12.42 16.71
N ARG A 131 -3.41 -11.65 17.00
CA ARG A 131 -2.70 -11.68 18.28
C ARG A 131 -2.86 -10.39 19.10
N VAL A 132 -3.91 -9.62 18.83
CA VAL A 132 -4.24 -8.40 19.59
C VAL A 132 -4.85 -8.82 20.94
N ALA A 133 -4.00 -9.27 21.84
CA ALA A 133 -4.39 -9.67 23.18
C ALA A 133 -4.30 -8.50 24.16
N GLY A 134 -5.13 -8.53 25.19
CA GLY A 134 -4.98 -7.67 26.36
C GLY A 134 -4.18 -8.36 27.47
N GLU A 135 -4.14 -7.74 28.62
CA GLU A 135 -3.42 -8.21 29.79
C GLU A 135 -4.30 -8.15 31.05
N THR A 136 -4.11 -9.08 31.97
CA THR A 136 -4.66 -8.98 33.31
C THR A 136 -3.50 -8.74 34.29
N LEU A 137 -3.54 -7.62 34.99
CA LEU A 137 -2.49 -7.22 35.93
C LEU A 137 -2.93 -7.48 37.37
N THR A 138 -1.96 -7.88 38.17
CA THR A 138 -2.13 -7.92 39.63
C THR A 138 -2.01 -6.52 40.21
N THR A 139 -2.70 -6.26 41.32
CA THR A 139 -2.64 -5.00 42.04
C THR A 139 -2.14 -5.24 43.46
N PHE A 140 -1.80 -4.18 44.17
CA PHE A 140 -1.51 -4.22 45.61
C PHE A 140 -2.75 -4.44 46.49
N ASP A 141 -3.96 -4.39 45.85
CA ASP A 141 -5.25 -4.61 46.54
C ASP A 141 -5.84 -5.93 46.06
N ASN A 142 -5.97 -6.89 46.96
CA ASN A 142 -6.47 -8.24 46.67
C ASN A 142 -7.93 -8.27 46.20
N HIS A 143 -8.67 -7.19 46.42
CA HIS A 143 -10.07 -7.05 45.97
C HIS A 143 -10.21 -6.51 44.53
N LYS A 144 -9.07 -6.18 43.87
CA LYS A 144 -9.07 -5.61 42.54
C LYS A 144 -8.35 -6.49 41.51
N ARG A 145 -8.85 -6.43 40.30
CA ARG A 145 -8.19 -6.96 39.10
C ARG A 145 -8.20 -5.87 38.03
N LEU A 146 -7.07 -5.66 37.37
CA LEU A 146 -6.94 -4.72 36.27
C LEU A 146 -6.90 -5.48 34.96
N THR A 147 -7.74 -5.10 34.03
CA THR A 147 -7.73 -5.62 32.67
C THR A 147 -7.35 -4.50 31.73
N VAL A 148 -6.31 -4.74 30.93
CA VAL A 148 -5.86 -3.86 29.86
C VAL A 148 -6.35 -4.42 28.55
N ILE A 149 -6.99 -3.59 27.75
CA ILE A 149 -7.41 -3.94 26.38
C ILE A 149 -6.68 -3.06 25.39
N LYS A 150 -6.36 -3.60 24.22
CA LYS A 150 -5.83 -2.85 23.09
C LYS A 150 -6.97 -2.42 22.18
N GLN A 151 -7.03 -1.15 21.87
CA GLN A 151 -8.00 -0.59 20.94
C GLN A 151 -7.26 0.06 19.77
N PRO A 152 -7.74 -0.11 18.52
CA PRO A 152 -7.13 0.54 17.38
C PRO A 152 -7.39 2.05 17.42
N ILE A 153 -6.41 2.83 17.01
CA ILE A 153 -6.47 4.31 16.97
C ILE A 153 -6.50 4.87 15.55
N GLY A 154 -6.15 4.09 14.54
CA GLY A 154 -6.13 4.50 13.14
C GLY A 154 -5.87 3.33 12.20
#